data_5ee75c286e724d560ba80e2401cdd0e3
#
_entry.id   5ee75c286e724d560ba80e2401cdd0e3
#
_cell.length_a   1.000
_cell.length_b   1.000
_cell.length_c   1.000
_cell.angle_alpha   90.00
_cell.angle_beta   90.00
_cell.angle_gamma   90.00
#
_symmetry.space_group_name_H-M   'P 1'
#
loop_
_entity.id
_entity.type
_entity.pdbx_description
1 polymer ?
#
loop_
_entity_poly.entity_id
_entity_poly.type
_entity_poly.pdbx_seq_one_letter_code
_entity_poly.pdbx_strand_id
1 'polypeptide(L)'
;MISLYENSISKETLREHYRCHPKIIEFCNQKYYDGALIPFREEKEGDIPLILYRTAKGNHMRKVTHGEERGKFNQRELDVIVEEVMQNHQLCFQSKTDIGFTTPYKKQVKKALNLLDDEIECDTIHKYQGREKSVMIMSTVLDTTFQGKKGISFVDDPCMINVAVSRAQNQFVLVTDNHLFSQFGKEVIDLIRYIEYSTLDENIIDSEIVSVFDLLYKEYSEKLMSYKNRLLNISKQQSEDIIWTLLNDILNESKYSSITCTYQVYLKNLIKSTDNLDSVEQAFVNHNASVDFVVYRKLNKQPVLIIEVDGFAFHENNPEQLKKDELKNNILRKYQLPLLRLPTTGSNEERKIRSRLDEVL
;
A
#
# COMPACT_ATOMS: atom_id res chain seq x y z
N MET A 1 20.99 -10.78 28.23
CA MET A 1 21.80 -10.38 29.41
C MET A 1 20.94 -10.27 30.68
N ILE A 2 19.76 -9.63 30.65
CA ILE A 2 18.87 -9.49 31.84
C ILE A 2 18.41 -10.87 32.37
N SER A 3 18.08 -11.83 31.50
CA SER A 3 17.65 -13.18 31.91
C SER A 3 18.71 -14.00 32.68
N LEU A 4 19.99 -13.69 32.45
CA LEU A 4 21.09 -14.38 33.17
C LEU A 4 21.23 -13.94 34.64
N TYR A 5 20.68 -12.76 34.99
CA TYR A 5 20.78 -12.16 36.32
C TYR A 5 19.40 -12.00 36.97
N GLU A 6 18.38 -12.68 36.46
CA GLU A 6 16.98 -12.49 36.88
C GLU A 6 16.73 -12.68 38.39
N ASN A 7 17.51 -13.55 39.02
CA ASN A 7 17.43 -13.84 40.44
C ASN A 7 18.43 -13.06 41.32
N SER A 8 19.30 -12.21 40.73
CA SER A 8 20.37 -11.53 41.43
C SER A 8 20.30 -10.00 41.40
N ILE A 9 19.37 -9.44 40.62
CA ILE A 9 19.19 -7.98 40.49
C ILE A 9 17.77 -7.64 40.92
N SER A 10 17.62 -6.68 41.85
CA SER A 10 16.29 -6.17 42.18
C SER A 10 15.71 -5.44 40.97
N LYS A 11 14.48 -5.82 40.58
CA LYS A 11 13.74 -5.19 39.49
C LYS A 11 12.82 -4.13 40.10
N GLU A 12 13.01 -2.87 39.70
CA GLU A 12 12.04 -1.81 39.95
C GLU A 12 11.36 -1.50 38.60
N THR A 13 10.04 -1.53 38.56
CA THR A 13 9.25 -1.12 37.44
C THR A 13 8.79 0.32 37.67
N LEU A 14 9.14 1.23 36.76
CA LEU A 14 8.57 2.56 36.71
C LEU A 14 7.09 2.44 36.34
N ARG A 15 6.22 2.69 37.35
CA ARG A 15 4.78 2.47 37.19
C ARG A 15 4.05 3.68 36.64
N GLU A 16 4.56 4.86 36.83
CA GLU A 16 3.94 6.11 36.37
C GLU A 16 4.15 6.31 34.87
N HIS A 17 3.06 6.56 34.17
CA HIS A 17 3.07 6.75 32.71
C HIS A 17 2.41 8.07 32.33
N TYR A 18 3.22 9.00 31.80
CA TYR A 18 2.82 10.36 31.45
C TYR A 18 2.66 10.60 29.95
N ARG A 19 3.07 9.64 29.10
CA ARG A 19 3.25 9.85 27.68
C ARG A 19 1.97 9.62 26.89
N CYS A 20 1.45 8.41 26.91
CA CYS A 20 0.36 8.00 26.04
C CYS A 20 -1.01 8.37 26.61
N HIS A 21 -1.97 8.53 25.72
CA HIS A 21 -3.38 8.55 26.08
C HIS A 21 -3.74 7.28 26.90
N PRO A 22 -4.59 7.37 27.93
CA PRO A 22 -4.93 6.23 28.79
C PRO A 22 -5.37 4.99 28.01
N LYS A 23 -6.28 5.12 27.04
CA LYS A 23 -6.75 4.00 26.22
C LYS A 23 -5.64 3.36 25.37
N ILE A 24 -4.62 4.10 24.96
CA ILE A 24 -3.50 3.54 24.19
C ILE A 24 -2.62 2.68 25.09
N ILE A 25 -2.20 3.23 26.22
CA ILE A 25 -1.28 2.50 27.11
C ILE A 25 -1.97 1.37 27.85
N GLU A 26 -3.28 1.43 28.05
CA GLU A 26 -4.04 0.40 28.76
C GLU A 26 -3.93 -0.98 28.06
N PHE A 27 -3.90 -1.01 26.72
CA PHE A 27 -3.61 -2.25 26.00
C PHE A 27 -2.27 -2.87 26.43
N CYS A 28 -1.21 -2.06 26.41
CA CYS A 28 0.11 -2.51 26.83
C CYS A 28 0.13 -2.88 28.32
N ASN A 29 -0.53 -2.07 29.16
CA ASN A 29 -0.62 -2.25 30.59
C ASN A 29 -1.22 -3.61 30.97
N GLN A 30 -2.38 -3.94 30.40
CA GLN A 30 -3.04 -5.20 30.67
C GLN A 30 -2.29 -6.39 30.08
N LYS A 31 -1.73 -6.24 28.88
CA LYS A 31 -1.14 -7.37 28.17
C LYS A 31 0.30 -7.69 28.57
N TYR A 32 1.11 -6.66 28.92
CA TYR A 32 2.56 -6.82 29.11
C TYR A 32 3.07 -6.39 30.48
N TYR A 33 2.25 -5.70 31.27
CA TYR A 33 2.66 -5.12 32.56
C TYR A 33 1.74 -5.53 33.73
N ASP A 34 0.88 -6.54 33.55
CA ASP A 34 -0.03 -7.06 34.57
C ASP A 34 -0.88 -5.97 35.26
N GLY A 35 -1.25 -4.92 34.54
CA GLY A 35 -2.01 -3.79 35.07
C GLY A 35 -1.21 -2.88 36.01
N ALA A 36 0.12 -3.02 36.04
CA ALA A 36 0.96 -2.30 37.01
C ALA A 36 1.22 -0.84 36.68
N LEU A 37 1.00 -0.40 35.45
CA LEU A 37 1.22 0.99 35.05
C LEU A 37 0.05 1.87 35.49
N ILE A 38 0.39 3.10 35.89
CA ILE A 38 -0.54 4.13 36.36
C ILE A 38 -0.51 5.27 35.34
N PRO A 39 -1.51 5.40 34.43
CA PRO A 39 -1.59 6.50 33.50
C PRO A 39 -1.90 7.81 34.24
N PHE A 40 -1.13 8.86 33.97
CA PHE A 40 -1.33 10.20 34.57
C PHE A 40 -1.97 11.20 33.60
N ARG A 41 -2.14 10.83 32.33
CA ARG A 41 -2.91 11.65 31.37
C ARG A 41 -4.39 11.45 31.60
N GLU A 42 -5.14 12.52 31.40
CA GLU A 42 -6.59 12.52 31.46
C GLU A 42 -7.17 12.26 30.04
N GLU A 43 -8.21 11.47 29.97
CA GLU A 43 -9.05 11.32 28.78
C GLU A 43 -9.99 12.52 28.68
N LYS A 44 -10.09 13.10 27.47
CA LYS A 44 -11.02 14.21 27.21
C LYS A 44 -12.18 13.71 26.37
N GLU A 45 -13.33 14.33 26.58
CA GLU A 45 -14.51 14.07 25.74
C GLU A 45 -14.19 14.44 24.28
N GLY A 46 -14.46 13.51 23.36
CA GLY A 46 -14.16 13.65 21.94
C GLY A 46 -12.79 13.17 21.50
N ASP A 47 -11.91 12.71 22.42
CA ASP A 47 -10.65 12.07 22.04
C ASP A 47 -10.88 10.78 21.25
N ILE A 48 -10.13 10.61 20.16
CA ILE A 48 -10.14 9.40 19.30
C ILE A 48 -8.75 8.76 19.36
N PRO A 49 -8.40 8.06 20.44
CA PRO A 49 -7.05 7.57 20.63
C PRO A 49 -6.70 6.35 19.81
N LEU A 50 -7.67 5.59 19.30
CA LEU A 50 -7.48 4.34 18.59
C LEU A 50 -8.33 4.30 17.32
N ILE A 51 -7.71 3.96 16.20
CA ILE A 51 -8.38 3.76 14.91
C ILE A 51 -7.84 2.48 14.26
N LEU A 52 -8.72 1.67 13.70
CA LEU A 52 -8.38 0.47 12.95
C LEU A 52 -8.85 0.58 11.51
N TYR A 53 -7.94 0.44 10.56
CA TYR A 53 -8.23 0.23 9.16
C TYR A 53 -8.01 -1.24 8.80
N ARG A 54 -9.07 -1.93 8.40
CA ARG A 54 -9.01 -3.30 7.91
C ARG A 54 -8.93 -3.28 6.39
N THR A 55 -7.82 -3.78 5.82
CA THR A 55 -7.67 -3.82 4.38
C THR A 55 -8.65 -4.80 3.74
N ALA A 56 -9.13 -4.47 2.53
CA ALA A 56 -9.99 -5.36 1.77
C ALA A 56 -9.28 -6.69 1.46
N LYS A 57 -10.07 -7.77 1.43
CA LYS A 57 -9.56 -9.11 1.12
C LYS A 57 -8.87 -9.13 -0.25
N GLY A 58 -7.67 -9.71 -0.30
CA GLY A 58 -6.89 -9.82 -1.52
C GLY A 58 -5.47 -10.33 -1.24
N ASN A 59 -4.65 -10.31 -2.26
CA ASN A 59 -3.29 -10.84 -2.24
C ASN A 59 -2.29 -9.70 -2.50
N HIS A 60 -1.94 -8.97 -1.46
CA HIS A 60 -1.29 -7.65 -1.55
C HIS A 60 0.20 -7.65 -1.23
N MET A 61 0.62 -8.52 -0.30
CA MET A 61 2.01 -8.58 0.14
C MET A 61 2.90 -9.17 -0.95
N ARG A 62 4.07 -8.57 -1.11
CA ARG A 62 5.11 -9.06 -2.02
C ARG A 62 6.43 -9.19 -1.28
N LYS A 63 7.24 -10.13 -1.75
CA LYS A 63 8.60 -10.36 -1.25
C LYS A 63 9.61 -10.18 -2.38
N VAL A 64 10.49 -9.21 -2.23
CA VAL A 64 11.66 -9.04 -3.08
C VAL A 64 12.78 -9.90 -2.52
N THR A 65 13.34 -10.80 -3.34
CA THR A 65 14.33 -11.80 -2.90
C THR A 65 15.76 -11.43 -3.25
N HIS A 66 15.97 -10.59 -4.25
CA HIS A 66 17.28 -10.26 -4.78
C HIS A 66 17.57 -8.75 -4.69
N GLY A 67 18.85 -8.38 -4.77
CA GLY A 67 19.32 -7.00 -4.75
C GLY A 67 19.37 -6.38 -3.34
N GLU A 68 19.82 -5.13 -3.30
CA GLU A 68 19.94 -4.33 -2.06
C GLU A 68 18.57 -4.01 -1.42
N GLU A 69 17.51 -4.08 -2.21
CA GLU A 69 16.16 -3.78 -1.80
C GLU A 69 15.32 -4.99 -1.40
N ARG A 70 15.95 -6.09 -1.04
CA ARG A 70 15.25 -7.30 -0.56
C ARG A 70 14.40 -7.00 0.67
N GLY A 71 13.23 -7.64 0.75
CA GLY A 71 12.31 -7.50 1.89
C GLY A 71 10.86 -7.74 1.52
N LYS A 72 9.98 -7.62 2.53
CA LYS A 72 8.53 -7.69 2.32
C LYS A 72 7.94 -6.29 2.29
N PHE A 73 6.90 -6.11 1.48
CA PHE A 73 6.07 -4.91 1.46
C PHE A 73 4.62 -5.24 1.08
N ASN A 74 3.72 -4.36 1.43
CA ASN A 74 2.30 -4.43 1.11
C ASN A 74 1.87 -3.06 0.57
N GLN A 75 1.70 -2.98 -0.75
CA GLN A 75 1.31 -1.71 -1.39
C GLN A 75 -0.11 -1.31 -1.01
N ARG A 76 -1.02 -2.28 -0.77
CA ARG A 76 -2.39 -2.01 -0.37
C ARG A 76 -2.46 -1.25 0.96
N GLU A 77 -1.70 -1.67 1.97
CA GLU A 77 -1.66 -0.93 3.24
C GLU A 77 -1.14 0.49 3.05
N LEU A 78 -0.16 0.71 2.16
CA LEU A 78 0.32 2.07 1.84
C LEU A 78 -0.73 2.89 1.09
N ASP A 79 -1.43 2.28 0.12
CA ASP A 79 -2.50 2.96 -0.61
C ASP A 79 -3.64 3.36 0.35
N VAL A 80 -4.02 2.49 1.30
CA VAL A 80 -4.99 2.80 2.36
C VAL A 80 -4.50 3.96 3.23
N ILE A 81 -3.22 3.96 3.61
CA ILE A 81 -2.66 5.05 4.41
C ILE A 81 -2.72 6.37 3.66
N VAL A 82 -2.31 6.41 2.41
CA VAL A 82 -2.27 7.63 1.61
C VAL A 82 -3.67 8.14 1.27
N GLU A 83 -4.58 7.25 0.86
CA GLU A 83 -5.86 7.62 0.28
C GLU A 83 -7.00 7.70 1.31
N GLU A 84 -6.93 6.97 2.42
CA GLU A 84 -7.97 6.94 3.43
C GLU A 84 -7.49 7.50 4.77
N VAL A 85 -6.37 6.98 5.33
CA VAL A 85 -5.89 7.42 6.66
C VAL A 85 -5.50 8.89 6.63
N MET A 86 -4.66 9.33 5.68
CA MET A 86 -4.18 10.71 5.59
C MET A 86 -5.28 11.72 5.20
N GLN A 87 -6.42 11.24 4.70
CA GLN A 87 -7.58 12.06 4.39
C GLN A 87 -8.64 12.07 5.51
N ASN A 88 -8.42 11.29 6.57
CA ASN A 88 -9.36 11.19 7.68
C ASN A 88 -9.27 12.42 8.59
N HIS A 89 -10.36 13.17 8.69
CA HIS A 89 -10.48 14.35 9.55
C HIS A 89 -10.37 14.06 11.06
N GLN A 90 -10.43 12.79 11.46
CA GLN A 90 -10.26 12.35 12.84
C GLN A 90 -8.80 12.21 13.26
N LEU A 91 -7.83 12.41 12.37
CA LEU A 91 -6.43 12.41 12.74
C LEU A 91 -6.07 13.64 13.58
N CYS A 92 -5.56 13.41 14.79
CA CYS A 92 -5.24 14.44 15.79
C CYS A 92 -3.79 14.93 15.65
N PHE A 93 -3.49 15.75 14.63
CA PHE A 93 -2.17 16.37 14.47
C PHE A 93 -2.28 17.87 14.17
N GLN A 94 -1.27 18.63 14.56
CA GLN A 94 -1.16 20.06 14.22
C GLN A 94 -0.21 20.28 13.03
N SER A 95 0.83 19.46 12.94
CA SER A 95 1.79 19.45 11.84
C SER A 95 2.02 18.01 11.38
N LYS A 96 2.41 17.82 10.13
CA LYS A 96 2.79 16.49 9.60
C LYS A 96 3.99 15.89 10.35
N THR A 97 4.84 16.72 10.95
CA THR A 97 5.93 16.29 11.83
C THR A 97 5.46 15.56 13.09
N ASP A 98 4.19 15.74 13.48
CA ASP A 98 3.57 15.05 14.60
C ASP A 98 3.19 13.61 14.28
N ILE A 99 3.23 13.25 13.00
CA ILE A 99 2.87 11.91 12.50
C ILE A 99 4.12 11.06 12.35
N GLY A 100 4.03 9.83 12.85
CA GLY A 100 5.01 8.78 12.61
C GLY A 100 4.39 7.60 11.90
N PHE A 101 5.12 7.05 10.94
CA PHE A 101 4.80 5.77 10.30
C PHE A 101 5.79 4.70 10.77
N THR A 102 5.27 3.56 11.19
CA THR A 102 6.09 2.44 11.63
C THR A 102 5.62 1.10 11.06
N THR A 103 6.58 0.20 10.85
CA THR A 103 6.33 -1.12 10.28
C THR A 103 7.46 -2.09 10.65
N PRO A 104 7.23 -3.42 10.64
CA PRO A 104 8.29 -4.40 10.88
C PRO A 104 9.37 -4.46 9.78
N TYR A 105 9.06 -4.03 8.55
CA TYR A 105 9.90 -4.31 7.39
C TYR A 105 10.53 -3.06 6.77
N LYS A 106 11.86 -3.07 6.59
CA LYS A 106 12.63 -1.97 5.96
C LYS A 106 12.16 -1.64 4.54
N LYS A 107 11.73 -2.65 3.75
CA LYS A 107 11.24 -2.40 2.38
C LYS A 107 9.94 -1.60 2.40
N GLN A 108 9.06 -1.86 3.37
CA GLN A 108 7.84 -1.07 3.57
C GLN A 108 8.17 0.38 3.93
N VAL A 109 9.14 0.60 4.81
CA VAL A 109 9.63 1.95 5.15
C VAL A 109 10.10 2.69 3.91
N LYS A 110 10.95 2.07 3.08
CA LYS A 110 11.45 2.69 1.84
C LYS A 110 10.32 3.07 0.88
N LYS A 111 9.29 2.23 0.75
CA LYS A 111 8.12 2.54 -0.08
C LYS A 111 7.28 3.65 0.54
N ALA A 112 7.11 3.67 1.85
CA ALA A 112 6.40 4.73 2.56
C ALA A 112 7.07 6.10 2.37
N LEU A 113 8.39 6.18 2.48
CA LEU A 113 9.17 7.40 2.24
C LEU A 113 8.98 8.00 0.83
N ASN A 114 8.63 7.19 -0.17
CA ASN A 114 8.37 7.66 -1.53
C ASN A 114 6.92 8.10 -1.77
N LEU A 115 6.02 7.82 -0.82
CA LEU A 115 4.57 8.02 -0.98
C LEU A 115 4.00 9.01 0.02
N LEU A 116 4.55 9.04 1.24
CA LEU A 116 4.15 9.95 2.30
C LEU A 116 4.96 11.24 2.18
N ASP A 117 4.43 12.28 2.80
CA ASP A 117 5.10 13.58 2.89
C ASP A 117 6.45 13.46 3.62
N ASP A 118 7.46 14.21 3.16
CA ASP A 118 8.81 14.18 3.70
C ASP A 118 8.89 14.59 5.19
N GLU A 119 7.88 15.32 5.69
CA GLU A 119 7.79 15.70 7.10
C GLU A 119 7.34 14.54 8.01
N ILE A 120 6.73 13.48 7.45
CA ILE A 120 6.30 12.31 8.20
C ILE A 120 7.49 11.40 8.46
N GLU A 121 7.77 11.15 9.72
CA GLU A 121 8.88 10.29 10.10
C GLU A 121 8.53 8.81 9.89
N CYS A 122 9.21 8.16 8.94
CA CYS A 122 9.00 6.76 8.58
C CYS A 122 10.20 5.89 9.03
N ASP A 123 9.98 4.91 9.89
CA ASP A 123 11.03 3.96 10.28
C ASP A 123 10.47 2.59 10.71
N THR A 124 11.38 1.63 10.91
CA THR A 124 10.99 0.35 11.48
C THR A 124 10.70 0.46 12.98
N ILE A 125 9.84 -0.42 13.49
CA ILE A 125 9.44 -0.43 14.91
C ILE A 125 10.67 -0.43 15.85
N HIS A 126 11.70 -1.22 15.55
CA HIS A 126 12.91 -1.27 16.37
C HIS A 126 13.66 0.07 16.43
N LYS A 127 13.65 0.84 15.35
CA LYS A 127 14.32 2.15 15.32
C LYS A 127 13.49 3.26 15.95
N TYR A 128 12.19 3.04 16.12
CA TYR A 128 11.32 3.92 16.90
C TYR A 128 11.52 3.79 18.41
N GLN A 129 12.32 2.82 18.87
CA GLN A 129 12.62 2.68 20.30
C GLN A 129 13.29 3.96 20.82
N GLY A 130 12.68 4.60 21.82
CA GLY A 130 13.13 5.89 22.38
C GLY A 130 12.55 7.14 21.71
N ARG A 131 11.83 7.03 20.59
CA ARG A 131 11.11 8.14 19.94
C ARG A 131 9.61 8.06 20.24
N GLU A 132 8.88 9.13 19.95
CA GLU A 132 7.43 9.20 20.13
C GLU A 132 6.82 10.21 19.16
N LYS A 133 5.54 10.04 18.83
CA LYS A 133 4.77 10.92 17.95
C LYS A 133 3.37 11.12 18.51
N SER A 134 2.78 12.26 18.19
CA SER A 134 1.39 12.52 18.53
C SER A 134 0.46 11.47 17.91
N VAL A 135 0.61 11.22 16.62
CA VAL A 135 -0.08 10.18 15.88
C VAL A 135 0.92 9.14 15.39
N MET A 136 0.68 7.87 15.69
CA MET A 136 1.48 6.76 15.19
C MET A 136 0.65 5.86 14.29
N ILE A 137 1.07 5.71 13.04
CA ILE A 137 0.45 4.82 12.06
C ILE A 137 1.30 3.55 11.95
N MET A 138 0.70 2.39 12.18
CA MET A 138 1.37 1.10 12.06
C MET A 138 0.82 0.30 10.89
N SER A 139 1.72 -0.17 10.01
CA SER A 139 1.45 -1.12 8.92
C SER A 139 2.04 -2.48 9.26
N THR A 140 1.22 -3.55 9.23
CA THR A 140 1.67 -4.92 9.54
C THR A 140 2.29 -5.65 8.37
N VAL A 141 1.99 -5.23 7.15
CA VAL A 141 2.53 -5.73 5.85
C VAL A 141 2.01 -7.11 5.43
N LEU A 142 1.68 -7.98 6.35
CA LEU A 142 1.36 -9.38 6.06
C LEU A 142 -0.07 -9.53 5.51
N ASP A 143 -0.25 -10.59 4.74
CA ASP A 143 -1.54 -11.04 4.20
C ASP A 143 -1.70 -12.57 4.31
N THR A 144 -2.82 -13.11 3.85
CA THR A 144 -3.13 -14.54 3.89
C THR A 144 -2.29 -15.42 2.97
N THR A 145 -1.38 -14.87 2.17
CA THR A 145 -0.48 -15.65 1.32
C THR A 145 0.44 -16.55 2.16
N PHE A 146 0.97 -17.58 1.51
CA PHE A 146 1.96 -18.46 2.14
C PHE A 146 3.18 -17.69 2.68
N GLN A 147 3.66 -16.69 1.94
CA GLN A 147 4.78 -15.86 2.37
C GLN A 147 4.39 -14.87 3.48
N GLY A 148 3.15 -14.41 3.50
CA GLY A 148 2.59 -13.63 4.60
C GLY A 148 2.54 -14.45 5.88
N LYS A 149 1.92 -15.64 5.85
CA LYS A 149 1.83 -16.55 7.00
C LYS A 149 3.19 -16.89 7.61
N LYS A 150 4.23 -17.07 6.79
CA LYS A 150 5.61 -17.27 7.28
C LYS A 150 6.20 -16.07 8.02
N GLY A 151 5.61 -14.89 7.89
CA GLY A 151 6.07 -13.68 8.57
C GLY A 151 5.45 -13.45 9.95
N ILE A 152 4.40 -14.20 10.29
CA ILE A 152 3.60 -13.94 11.50
C ILE A 152 4.46 -13.95 12.76
N SER A 153 5.30 -14.96 12.96
CA SER A 153 6.16 -15.05 14.16
C SER A 153 7.11 -13.86 14.34
N PHE A 154 7.39 -13.13 13.29
CA PHE A 154 8.21 -11.94 13.35
C PHE A 154 7.38 -10.68 13.64
N VAL A 155 6.21 -10.55 13.03
CA VAL A 155 5.36 -9.35 13.18
C VAL A 155 4.54 -9.42 14.47
N ASP A 156 4.09 -10.60 14.83
CA ASP A 156 3.22 -10.90 15.98
C ASP A 156 4.06 -11.16 17.26
N ASP A 157 5.13 -10.37 17.43
CA ASP A 157 6.04 -10.42 18.56
C ASP A 157 5.59 -9.46 19.67
N PRO A 158 5.46 -9.90 20.93
CA PRO A 158 4.95 -9.08 22.03
C PRO A 158 5.80 -7.83 22.26
N CYS A 159 7.12 -7.90 22.16
CA CYS A 159 7.99 -6.73 22.34
C CYS A 159 7.80 -5.74 21.20
N MET A 160 7.61 -6.23 19.98
CA MET A 160 7.39 -5.38 18.81
C MET A 160 6.06 -4.63 18.92
N ILE A 161 4.97 -5.32 19.26
CA ILE A 161 3.65 -4.70 19.41
C ILE A 161 3.64 -3.70 20.58
N ASN A 162 4.21 -4.08 21.71
CA ASN A 162 4.34 -3.17 22.86
C ASN A 162 5.09 -1.87 22.49
N VAL A 163 6.22 -2.00 21.77
CA VAL A 163 6.97 -0.81 21.31
C VAL A 163 6.13 0.01 20.36
N ALA A 164 5.52 -0.58 19.33
CA ALA A 164 4.76 0.17 18.33
C ALA A 164 3.61 0.97 18.96
N VAL A 165 2.79 0.34 19.80
CA VAL A 165 1.63 0.98 20.45
C VAL A 165 2.09 2.09 21.43
N SER A 166 3.08 1.81 22.26
CA SER A 166 3.56 2.76 23.29
C SER A 166 4.34 3.97 22.73
N ARG A 167 4.52 4.08 21.41
CA ARG A 167 5.11 5.28 20.74
C ARG A 167 4.06 6.35 20.41
N ALA A 168 2.78 6.01 20.42
CA ALA A 168 1.71 6.95 20.18
C ALA A 168 1.38 7.75 21.43
N GLN A 169 1.41 9.07 21.33
CA GLN A 169 1.03 9.94 22.46
C GLN A 169 -0.48 10.15 22.53
N ASN A 170 -1.10 10.57 21.42
CA ASN A 170 -2.50 10.97 21.36
C ASN A 170 -3.35 9.97 20.57
N GLN A 171 -2.79 9.41 19.51
CA GLN A 171 -3.56 8.55 18.62
C GLN A 171 -2.70 7.45 18.01
N PHE A 172 -3.22 6.23 17.99
CA PHE A 172 -2.63 5.07 17.34
C PHE A 172 -3.57 4.56 16.25
N VAL A 173 -3.05 4.46 15.04
CA VAL A 173 -3.77 3.97 13.85
C VAL A 173 -3.16 2.66 13.40
N LEU A 174 -3.93 1.59 13.42
CA LEU A 174 -3.53 0.29 12.92
C LEU A 174 -4.09 0.07 11.51
N VAL A 175 -3.22 -0.22 10.55
CA VAL A 175 -3.61 -0.64 9.19
C VAL A 175 -3.15 -2.06 8.98
N THR A 176 -4.09 -3.00 8.73
CA THR A 176 -3.77 -4.43 8.76
C THR A 176 -4.75 -5.30 7.98
N ASP A 177 -4.31 -6.48 7.57
CA ASP A 177 -5.17 -7.56 7.09
C ASP A 177 -5.76 -8.32 8.31
N ASN A 178 -6.97 -7.89 8.72
CA ASN A 178 -7.69 -8.55 9.81
C ASN A 178 -7.93 -10.06 9.55
N HIS A 179 -8.08 -10.45 8.29
CA HIS A 179 -8.36 -11.85 7.93
C HIS A 179 -7.18 -12.78 8.27
N LEU A 180 -5.96 -12.32 8.06
CA LEU A 180 -4.75 -13.05 8.45
C LEU A 180 -4.68 -13.23 9.98
N PHE A 181 -4.75 -12.12 10.70
CA PHE A 181 -4.49 -12.14 12.14
C PHE A 181 -5.62 -12.75 12.95
N SER A 182 -6.87 -12.70 12.48
CA SER A 182 -7.99 -13.43 13.12
C SER A 182 -7.82 -14.95 13.07
N GLN A 183 -7.08 -15.47 12.08
CA GLN A 183 -6.85 -16.91 11.95
C GLN A 183 -5.54 -17.39 12.59
N PHE A 184 -4.50 -16.57 12.58
CA PHE A 184 -3.14 -16.99 12.89
C PHE A 184 -2.41 -16.08 13.89
N GLY A 185 -2.95 -14.89 14.21
CA GLY A 185 -2.35 -13.93 15.13
C GLY A 185 -2.60 -14.27 16.60
N LYS A 186 -1.79 -13.65 17.47
CA LYS A 186 -1.96 -13.63 18.93
C LYS A 186 -1.92 -12.20 19.45
N GLU A 187 -0.81 -11.51 19.22
CA GLU A 187 -0.58 -10.15 19.71
C GLU A 187 -1.39 -9.11 18.90
N VAL A 188 -1.32 -9.21 17.58
CA VAL A 188 -2.04 -8.27 16.68
C VAL A 188 -3.54 -8.50 16.77
N ILE A 189 -4.01 -9.76 16.85
CA ILE A 189 -5.46 -10.01 16.99
C ILE A 189 -6.00 -9.50 18.33
N ASP A 190 -5.23 -9.61 19.41
CA ASP A 190 -5.63 -9.06 20.70
C ASP A 190 -5.65 -7.54 20.67
N LEU A 191 -4.72 -6.89 19.95
CA LEU A 191 -4.75 -5.45 19.72
C LEU A 191 -6.00 -5.04 18.90
N ILE A 192 -6.33 -5.76 17.83
CA ILE A 192 -7.54 -5.54 17.04
C ILE A 192 -8.78 -5.62 17.93
N ARG A 193 -8.94 -6.70 18.68
CA ARG A 193 -10.07 -6.90 19.60
C ARG A 193 -10.14 -5.83 20.69
N TYR A 194 -8.98 -5.40 21.17
CA TYR A 194 -8.92 -4.31 22.15
C TYR A 194 -9.41 -2.99 21.52
N ILE A 195 -9.02 -2.67 20.29
CA ILE A 195 -9.51 -1.48 19.58
C ILE A 195 -11.03 -1.59 19.37
N GLU A 196 -11.51 -2.72 18.87
CA GLU A 196 -12.96 -2.99 18.69
C GLU A 196 -13.72 -2.76 20.00
N TYR A 197 -13.30 -3.38 21.08
CA TYR A 197 -13.94 -3.24 22.40
C TYR A 197 -13.85 -1.82 22.96
N SER A 198 -12.69 -1.19 22.95
CA SER A 198 -12.45 0.11 23.58
C SER A 198 -13.09 1.29 22.85
N THR A 199 -13.39 1.10 21.57
CA THR A 199 -14.05 2.11 20.71
C THR A 199 -15.53 1.79 20.43
N LEU A 200 -16.05 0.69 20.97
CA LEU A 200 -17.39 0.18 20.68
C LEU A 200 -17.68 0.08 19.17
N ASP A 201 -16.65 -0.34 18.41
CA ASP A 201 -16.63 -0.45 16.95
C ASP A 201 -16.78 0.87 16.16
N GLU A 202 -16.84 2.02 16.84
CA GLU A 202 -17.06 3.32 16.18
C GLU A 202 -15.85 3.78 15.33
N ASN A 203 -14.64 3.33 15.67
CA ASN A 203 -13.41 3.73 14.99
C ASN A 203 -12.80 2.59 14.15
N ILE A 204 -13.66 1.69 13.66
CA ILE A 204 -13.29 0.60 12.78
C ILE A 204 -13.69 0.95 11.35
N ILE A 205 -12.71 0.98 10.46
CA ILE A 205 -12.92 1.35 9.06
C ILE A 205 -12.55 0.17 8.17
N ASP A 206 -13.51 -0.37 7.47
CA ASP A 206 -13.28 -1.34 6.40
C ASP A 206 -12.89 -0.59 5.13
N SER A 207 -11.63 -0.72 4.73
CA SER A 207 -11.11 -0.03 3.55
C SER A 207 -11.86 -0.46 2.28
N GLU A 208 -12.21 0.52 1.47
CA GLU A 208 -12.82 0.28 0.16
C GLU A 208 -11.79 0.09 -0.96
N ILE A 209 -10.52 0.33 -0.68
CA ILE A 209 -9.44 0.22 -1.65
C ILE A 209 -9.23 -1.24 -2.03
N VAL A 210 -9.46 -1.54 -3.32
CA VAL A 210 -9.28 -2.85 -3.93
C VAL A 210 -8.38 -2.72 -5.16
N SER A 211 -7.85 -3.84 -5.65
CA SER A 211 -7.17 -3.91 -6.93
C SER A 211 -7.91 -4.88 -7.85
N VAL A 212 -8.14 -4.48 -9.09
CA VAL A 212 -8.69 -5.42 -10.09
C VAL A 212 -7.74 -6.59 -10.36
N PHE A 213 -6.45 -6.42 -10.08
CA PHE A 213 -5.46 -7.50 -10.19
C PHE A 213 -5.60 -8.58 -9.11
N ASP A 214 -6.39 -8.36 -8.05
CA ASP A 214 -6.73 -9.42 -7.10
C ASP A 214 -7.45 -10.58 -7.79
N LEU A 215 -8.12 -10.34 -8.93
CA LEU A 215 -8.74 -11.37 -9.77
C LEU A 215 -7.74 -12.40 -10.34
N LEU A 216 -6.44 -12.09 -10.37
CA LEU A 216 -5.38 -13.03 -10.72
C LEU A 216 -5.21 -14.14 -9.66
N TYR A 217 -5.76 -13.95 -8.48
CA TYR A 217 -5.60 -14.82 -7.33
C TYR A 217 -6.94 -15.44 -6.91
N LYS A 218 -6.90 -16.37 -5.98
CA LYS A 218 -8.11 -17.04 -5.49
C LYS A 218 -8.87 -16.22 -4.45
N GLU A 219 -8.22 -15.24 -3.86
CA GLU A 219 -8.76 -14.41 -2.78
C GLU A 219 -8.91 -12.97 -3.25
N TYR A 220 -10.14 -12.48 -3.33
CA TYR A 220 -10.49 -11.12 -3.74
C TYR A 220 -11.81 -10.69 -3.11
N SER A 221 -12.03 -9.36 -3.08
CA SER A 221 -13.28 -8.76 -2.62
C SER A 221 -14.45 -9.12 -3.51
N GLU A 222 -15.63 -9.28 -2.94
CA GLU A 222 -16.89 -9.54 -3.68
C GLU A 222 -17.20 -8.44 -4.71
N LYS A 223 -16.74 -7.20 -4.47
CA LYS A 223 -16.84 -6.09 -5.43
C LYS A 223 -16.29 -6.43 -6.82
N LEU A 224 -15.32 -7.34 -6.90
CA LEU A 224 -14.66 -7.74 -8.16
C LEU A 224 -15.35 -8.90 -8.90
N MET A 225 -16.39 -9.50 -8.32
CA MET A 225 -17.10 -10.63 -8.94
C MET A 225 -17.71 -10.29 -10.30
N SER A 226 -18.18 -9.05 -10.47
CA SER A 226 -18.76 -8.58 -11.73
C SER A 226 -17.76 -8.58 -12.88
N TYR A 227 -16.48 -8.34 -12.61
CA TYR A 227 -15.41 -8.38 -13.63
C TYR A 227 -15.05 -9.81 -14.00
N LYS A 228 -14.94 -10.71 -13.02
CA LYS A 228 -14.50 -12.09 -13.23
C LYS A 228 -15.28 -12.82 -14.34
N ASN A 229 -16.59 -12.62 -14.38
CA ASN A 229 -17.46 -13.31 -15.32
C ASN A 229 -17.48 -12.70 -16.73
N ARG A 230 -16.81 -11.55 -16.92
CA ARG A 230 -16.79 -10.78 -18.18
C ARG A 230 -15.41 -10.65 -18.81
N LEU A 231 -14.39 -11.32 -18.24
CA LEU A 231 -13.04 -11.26 -18.77
C LEU A 231 -12.98 -11.82 -20.19
N LEU A 232 -12.37 -11.05 -21.08
CA LEU A 232 -12.13 -11.43 -22.47
C LEU A 232 -10.66 -11.82 -22.62
N ASN A 233 -10.37 -12.96 -23.22
CA ASN A 233 -9.00 -13.41 -23.49
C ASN A 233 -8.47 -12.70 -24.75
N ILE A 234 -7.96 -11.49 -24.59
CA ILE A 234 -7.36 -10.70 -25.69
C ILE A 234 -5.83 -10.85 -25.75
N SER A 235 -5.23 -11.25 -24.64
CA SER A 235 -3.79 -11.35 -24.46
C SER A 235 -3.37 -12.71 -23.88
N LYS A 236 -2.06 -12.96 -23.91
CA LYS A 236 -1.45 -14.07 -23.16
C LYS A 236 -1.34 -13.78 -21.66
N GLN A 237 -1.48 -12.52 -21.27
CA GLN A 237 -1.36 -12.05 -19.89
C GLN A 237 -2.74 -11.73 -19.33
N GLN A 238 -3.18 -12.50 -18.35
CA GLN A 238 -4.49 -12.31 -17.72
C GLN A 238 -4.64 -10.92 -17.07
N SER A 239 -3.55 -10.28 -16.65
CA SER A 239 -3.55 -8.91 -16.15
C SER A 239 -4.00 -7.89 -17.21
N GLU A 240 -3.60 -8.08 -18.46
CA GLU A 240 -4.05 -7.24 -19.58
C GLU A 240 -5.54 -7.47 -19.88
N ASP A 241 -6.03 -8.71 -19.82
CA ASP A 241 -7.46 -9.02 -20.00
C ASP A 241 -8.34 -8.33 -18.96
N ILE A 242 -7.86 -8.25 -17.70
CA ILE A 242 -8.54 -7.55 -16.61
C ILE A 242 -8.60 -6.06 -16.89
N ILE A 243 -7.48 -5.42 -17.24
CA ILE A 243 -7.44 -3.99 -17.55
C ILE A 243 -8.26 -3.66 -18.79
N TRP A 244 -8.25 -4.52 -19.80
CA TRP A 244 -9.11 -4.36 -20.97
C TRP A 244 -10.59 -4.30 -20.60
N THR A 245 -11.05 -5.21 -19.74
CA THR A 245 -12.44 -5.25 -19.28
C THR A 245 -12.79 -3.97 -18.54
N LEU A 246 -11.92 -3.52 -17.62
CA LEU A 246 -12.08 -2.27 -16.86
C LEU A 246 -12.12 -1.05 -17.80
N LEU A 247 -11.20 -0.96 -18.77
CA LEU A 247 -11.16 0.13 -19.75
C LEU A 247 -12.43 0.21 -20.58
N ASN A 248 -12.96 -0.93 -21.02
CA ASN A 248 -14.21 -0.94 -21.77
C ASN A 248 -15.38 -0.44 -20.92
N ASP A 249 -15.46 -0.81 -19.65
CA ASP A 249 -16.50 -0.31 -18.76
C ASP A 249 -16.42 1.22 -18.63
N ILE A 250 -15.23 1.76 -18.38
CA ILE A 250 -14.99 3.21 -18.24
C ILE A 250 -15.33 3.94 -19.56
N LEU A 251 -14.81 3.44 -20.70
CA LEU A 251 -14.97 4.11 -21.99
C LEU A 251 -16.37 4.02 -22.59
N ASN A 252 -17.23 3.13 -22.08
CA ASN A 252 -18.64 3.06 -22.44
C ASN A 252 -19.51 4.12 -21.75
N GLU A 253 -18.98 4.84 -20.78
CA GLU A 253 -19.69 5.95 -20.15
C GLU A 253 -19.83 7.14 -21.10
N SER A 254 -20.92 7.88 -20.99
CA SER A 254 -21.22 9.04 -21.83
C SER A 254 -20.12 10.10 -21.81
N LYS A 255 -19.47 10.29 -20.65
CA LYS A 255 -18.36 11.22 -20.45
C LYS A 255 -17.18 10.96 -21.42
N TYR A 256 -16.90 9.70 -21.72
CA TYR A 256 -15.77 9.28 -22.54
C TYR A 256 -16.16 8.88 -23.98
N SER A 257 -17.36 9.23 -24.42
CA SER A 257 -17.91 8.86 -25.73
C SER A 257 -17.07 9.26 -26.94
N SER A 258 -16.23 10.30 -26.82
CA SER A 258 -15.34 10.81 -27.89
C SER A 258 -14.05 10.01 -28.08
N ILE A 259 -13.72 9.12 -27.15
CA ILE A 259 -12.49 8.33 -27.16
C ILE A 259 -12.78 6.83 -27.23
N THR A 260 -11.77 6.05 -27.59
CA THR A 260 -11.80 4.58 -27.60
C THR A 260 -10.42 4.03 -27.33
N CYS A 261 -10.30 2.72 -27.11
CA CYS A 261 -9.05 2.05 -26.79
C CYS A 261 -8.73 0.94 -27.78
N THR A 262 -7.46 0.66 -27.97
CA THR A 262 -6.95 -0.56 -28.63
C THR A 262 -5.79 -1.13 -27.82
N TYR A 263 -5.48 -2.41 -28.04
CA TYR A 263 -4.44 -3.11 -27.29
C TYR A 263 -3.27 -3.54 -28.18
N GLN A 264 -2.11 -3.77 -27.58
CA GLN A 264 -0.87 -4.27 -28.18
C GLN A 264 -0.45 -3.49 -29.45
N VAL A 265 -0.24 -2.18 -29.28
CA VAL A 265 0.15 -1.29 -30.39
C VAL A 265 1.67 -1.15 -30.45
N TYR A 266 2.25 -1.42 -31.63
CA TYR A 266 3.69 -1.20 -31.83
C TYR A 266 4.06 0.27 -31.76
N LEU A 267 5.18 0.61 -31.10
CA LEU A 267 5.69 1.99 -30.99
C LEU A 267 5.92 2.64 -32.36
N LYS A 268 6.39 1.88 -33.35
CA LYS A 268 6.55 2.36 -34.73
C LYS A 268 5.27 2.87 -35.40
N ASN A 269 4.09 2.45 -34.91
CA ASN A 269 2.81 2.91 -35.41
C ASN A 269 2.33 4.19 -34.70
N LEU A 270 2.86 4.48 -33.52
CA LEU A 270 2.57 5.67 -32.73
C LEU A 270 3.52 6.83 -33.08
N ILE A 271 4.77 6.51 -33.41
CA ILE A 271 5.85 7.45 -33.65
C ILE A 271 6.00 7.61 -35.16
N LYS A 272 5.60 8.78 -35.69
CA LYS A 272 5.58 9.05 -37.14
C LYS A 272 6.98 9.39 -37.70
N SER A 273 7.88 9.96 -36.91
CA SER A 273 9.26 10.26 -37.28
C SER A 273 10.18 9.84 -36.15
N THR A 274 11.36 9.33 -36.49
CA THR A 274 12.40 8.91 -35.54
C THR A 274 13.53 9.91 -35.42
N ASP A 275 13.39 11.11 -35.98
CA ASP A 275 14.45 12.11 -36.06
C ASP A 275 14.92 12.62 -34.68
N ASN A 276 14.04 12.57 -33.68
CA ASN A 276 14.33 12.98 -32.30
C ASN A 276 14.90 11.85 -31.43
N LEU A 277 15.14 10.68 -32.02
CA LEU A 277 15.62 9.49 -31.29
C LEU A 277 17.11 9.24 -31.59
N ASP A 278 17.84 8.81 -30.57
CA ASP A 278 19.19 8.28 -30.77
C ASP A 278 19.17 6.90 -31.42
N SER A 279 20.36 6.35 -31.76
CA SER A 279 20.48 5.07 -32.45
C SER A 279 19.95 3.88 -31.64
N VAL A 280 20.04 3.93 -30.32
CA VAL A 280 19.54 2.88 -29.41
C VAL A 280 18.00 2.93 -29.35
N GLU A 281 17.46 4.12 -29.20
CA GLU A 281 16.01 4.36 -29.21
C GLU A 281 15.36 3.98 -30.55
N GLN A 282 16.01 4.36 -31.68
CA GLN A 282 15.55 3.99 -33.02
C GLN A 282 15.53 2.46 -33.19
N ALA A 283 16.60 1.78 -32.77
CA ALA A 283 16.66 0.32 -32.81
C ALA A 283 15.55 -0.30 -31.96
N PHE A 284 15.28 0.24 -30.77
CA PHE A 284 14.22 -0.22 -29.87
C PHE A 284 12.84 -0.11 -30.50
N VAL A 285 12.50 1.06 -31.08
CA VAL A 285 11.23 1.27 -31.78
C VAL A 285 11.06 0.32 -32.96
N ASN A 286 12.12 0.11 -33.74
CA ASN A 286 12.10 -0.74 -34.92
C ASN A 286 12.04 -2.25 -34.59
N HIS A 287 12.49 -2.68 -33.40
CA HIS A 287 12.48 -4.07 -32.93
C HIS A 287 11.14 -4.55 -32.37
N ASN A 288 10.04 -4.06 -32.87
CA ASN A 288 8.68 -4.45 -32.49
C ASN A 288 8.34 -4.20 -31.00
N ALA A 289 8.94 -3.18 -30.38
CA ALA A 289 8.49 -2.71 -29.09
C ALA A 289 7.02 -2.27 -29.17
N SER A 290 6.20 -2.74 -28.24
CA SER A 290 4.76 -2.44 -28.18
C SER A 290 4.39 -1.82 -26.85
N VAL A 291 3.22 -1.20 -26.82
CA VAL A 291 2.52 -0.74 -25.61
C VAL A 291 1.25 -1.58 -25.44
N ASP A 292 0.83 -1.79 -24.18
CA ASP A 292 -0.29 -2.68 -23.90
C ASP A 292 -1.60 -2.08 -24.37
N PHE A 293 -1.88 -0.81 -24.05
CA PHE A 293 -3.10 -0.12 -24.45
C PHE A 293 -2.82 1.31 -24.92
N VAL A 294 -3.60 1.73 -25.93
CA VAL A 294 -3.62 3.11 -26.42
C VAL A 294 -5.06 3.61 -26.45
N VAL A 295 -5.33 4.63 -25.70
CA VAL A 295 -6.58 5.40 -25.76
C VAL A 295 -6.39 6.51 -26.78
N TYR A 296 -7.34 6.68 -27.71
CA TYR A 296 -7.24 7.67 -28.79
C TYR A 296 -8.60 8.30 -29.10
N ARG A 297 -8.58 9.50 -29.67
CA ARG A 297 -9.79 10.18 -30.13
C ARG A 297 -10.41 9.46 -31.33
N LYS A 298 -11.71 9.19 -31.29
CA LYS A 298 -12.42 8.46 -32.37
C LYS A 298 -12.32 9.21 -33.71
N LEU A 299 -12.38 10.55 -33.67
CA LEU A 299 -12.47 11.37 -34.88
C LEU A 299 -11.15 11.40 -35.68
N ASN A 300 -10.05 11.72 -35.03
CA ASN A 300 -8.77 12.01 -35.71
C ASN A 300 -7.68 10.96 -35.41
N LYS A 301 -8.00 9.91 -34.63
CA LYS A 301 -7.08 8.84 -34.23
C LYS A 301 -5.85 9.32 -33.47
N GLN A 302 -5.91 10.52 -32.88
CA GLN A 302 -4.82 11.04 -32.07
C GLN A 302 -4.73 10.26 -30.74
N PRO A 303 -3.56 9.71 -30.38
CA PRO A 303 -3.33 9.11 -29.07
C PRO A 303 -3.55 10.14 -27.95
N VAL A 304 -4.23 9.74 -26.89
CA VAL A 304 -4.55 10.58 -25.71
C VAL A 304 -3.84 10.08 -24.49
N LEU A 305 -3.81 8.76 -24.31
CA LEU A 305 -3.20 8.12 -23.16
C LEU A 305 -2.68 6.74 -23.55
N ILE A 306 -1.48 6.42 -23.09
CA ILE A 306 -0.89 5.09 -23.17
C ILE A 306 -0.96 4.46 -21.80
N ILE A 307 -1.34 3.18 -21.72
CA ILE A 307 -1.42 2.43 -20.46
C ILE A 307 -0.56 1.18 -20.60
N GLU A 308 0.30 0.95 -19.62
CA GLU A 308 1.16 -0.23 -19.48
C GLU A 308 0.80 -0.97 -18.19
N VAL A 309 0.78 -2.31 -18.26
CA VAL A 309 0.50 -3.19 -17.12
C VAL A 309 1.78 -3.86 -16.67
N ASP A 310 2.31 -3.43 -15.55
CA ASP A 310 3.61 -3.89 -15.07
C ASP A 310 3.46 -5.09 -14.13
N GLY A 311 3.81 -6.28 -14.61
CA GLY A 311 3.81 -7.51 -13.81
C GLY A 311 4.96 -7.55 -12.80
N PHE A 312 4.65 -7.79 -11.52
CA PHE A 312 5.65 -7.80 -10.44
C PHE A 312 6.85 -8.74 -10.71
N ALA A 313 6.60 -9.94 -11.21
CA ALA A 313 7.64 -10.94 -11.44
C ALA A 313 8.65 -10.52 -12.52
N PHE A 314 8.25 -9.66 -13.46
CA PHE A 314 9.06 -9.26 -14.60
C PHE A 314 9.83 -7.96 -14.34
N HIS A 315 9.32 -7.05 -13.52
CA HIS A 315 9.88 -5.70 -13.37
C HIS A 315 10.80 -5.53 -12.16
N GLU A 316 10.41 -5.97 -10.97
CA GLU A 316 11.22 -5.72 -9.76
C GLU A 316 12.48 -6.61 -9.63
N ASN A 317 12.57 -7.71 -10.40
CA ASN A 317 13.69 -8.66 -10.31
C ASN A 317 14.50 -8.78 -11.61
N ASN A 318 14.24 -7.98 -12.64
CA ASN A 318 14.90 -8.07 -13.93
C ASN A 318 15.51 -6.72 -14.36
N PRO A 319 16.84 -6.51 -14.17
CA PRO A 319 17.49 -5.26 -14.54
C PRO A 319 17.42 -4.92 -16.05
N GLU A 320 17.37 -5.92 -16.92
CA GLU A 320 17.22 -5.69 -18.37
C GLU A 320 15.85 -5.17 -18.74
N GLN A 321 14.80 -5.67 -18.05
CA GLN A 321 13.45 -5.17 -18.26
C GLN A 321 13.30 -3.73 -17.77
N LEU A 322 13.86 -3.40 -16.61
CA LEU A 322 13.87 -2.02 -16.10
C LEU A 322 14.49 -1.03 -17.08
N LYS A 323 15.62 -1.41 -17.74
CA LYS A 323 16.24 -0.58 -18.77
C LYS A 323 15.33 -0.39 -19.99
N LYS A 324 14.64 -1.44 -20.43
CA LYS A 324 13.68 -1.36 -21.55
C LYS A 324 12.50 -0.46 -21.20
N ASP A 325 12.00 -0.54 -19.98
CA ASP A 325 10.89 0.29 -19.49
C ASP A 325 11.31 1.76 -19.40
N GLU A 326 12.51 2.04 -18.89
CA GLU A 326 13.07 3.40 -18.86
C GLU A 326 13.23 3.96 -20.27
N LEU A 327 13.76 3.17 -21.20
CA LEU A 327 13.91 3.56 -22.59
C LEU A 327 12.55 3.88 -23.23
N LYS A 328 11.56 3.02 -23.02
CA LYS A 328 10.17 3.25 -23.48
C LYS A 328 9.60 4.54 -22.90
N ASN A 329 9.76 4.77 -21.59
CA ASN A 329 9.31 5.99 -20.92
C ASN A 329 9.93 7.25 -21.51
N ASN A 330 11.25 7.22 -21.78
CA ASN A 330 11.97 8.34 -22.36
C ASN A 330 11.50 8.64 -23.79
N ILE A 331 11.30 7.62 -24.60
CA ILE A 331 10.76 7.76 -25.97
C ILE A 331 9.37 8.40 -25.93
N LEU A 332 8.44 7.85 -25.13
CA LEU A 332 7.08 8.37 -25.03
C LEU A 332 7.05 9.85 -24.56
N ARG A 333 7.93 10.19 -23.62
CA ARG A 333 8.08 11.58 -23.14
C ARG A 333 8.59 12.52 -24.22
N LYS A 334 9.56 12.13 -25.06
CA LYS A 334 10.06 12.93 -26.19
C LYS A 334 8.95 13.28 -27.19
N TYR A 335 7.99 12.37 -27.37
CA TYR A 335 6.84 12.59 -28.25
C TYR A 335 5.59 13.12 -27.53
N GLN A 336 5.72 13.54 -26.28
CA GLN A 336 4.64 14.12 -25.46
C GLN A 336 3.40 13.21 -25.40
N LEU A 337 3.63 11.89 -25.39
CA LEU A 337 2.59 10.88 -25.27
C LEU A 337 2.38 10.56 -23.76
N PRO A 338 1.24 10.93 -23.18
CA PRO A 338 0.96 10.64 -21.78
C PRO A 338 0.97 9.14 -21.51
N LEU A 339 1.67 8.74 -20.44
CA LEU A 339 1.81 7.35 -20.01
C LEU A 339 1.22 7.16 -18.61
N LEU A 340 0.47 6.09 -18.42
CA LEU A 340 0.03 5.57 -17.14
C LEU A 340 0.55 4.14 -16.99
N ARG A 341 1.32 3.88 -15.93
CA ARG A 341 1.75 2.53 -15.56
C ARG A 341 0.91 1.99 -14.42
N LEU A 342 0.43 0.76 -14.59
CA LEU A 342 -0.41 0.06 -13.64
C LEU A 342 0.35 -1.18 -13.14
N PRO A 343 1.09 -1.07 -12.03
CA PRO A 343 1.77 -2.22 -11.44
C PRO A 343 0.75 -3.19 -10.87
N THR A 344 0.90 -4.49 -11.17
CA THR A 344 0.00 -5.54 -10.65
C THR A 344 0.05 -5.72 -9.13
N THR A 345 0.91 -4.96 -8.45
CA THR A 345 0.96 -4.84 -6.99
C THR A 345 0.23 -3.61 -6.46
N GLY A 346 -0.29 -2.76 -7.36
CA GLY A 346 -0.99 -1.54 -7.02
C GLY A 346 -2.42 -1.77 -6.51
N SER A 347 -3.14 -0.68 -6.39
CA SER A 347 -4.56 -0.66 -6.03
C SER A 347 -5.24 0.51 -6.72
N ASN A 348 -6.58 0.50 -6.72
CA ASN A 348 -7.40 1.63 -7.19
C ASN A 348 -7.19 1.96 -8.68
N GLU A 349 -6.98 0.94 -9.53
CA GLU A 349 -6.67 1.10 -10.95
C GLU A 349 -7.76 1.91 -11.68
N GLU A 350 -9.02 1.66 -11.35
CA GLU A 350 -10.16 2.39 -11.93
C GLU A 350 -10.03 3.89 -11.68
N ARG A 351 -9.80 4.30 -10.43
CA ARG A 351 -9.63 5.71 -10.06
C ARG A 351 -8.42 6.33 -10.76
N LYS A 352 -7.30 5.60 -10.83
CA LYS A 352 -6.07 6.06 -11.50
C LYS A 352 -6.30 6.29 -12.99
N ILE A 353 -7.00 5.37 -13.65
CA ILE A 353 -7.34 5.51 -15.07
C ILE A 353 -8.27 6.71 -15.29
N ARG A 354 -9.34 6.85 -14.49
CA ARG A 354 -10.29 7.97 -14.60
C ARG A 354 -9.60 9.31 -14.39
N SER A 355 -8.83 9.45 -13.31
CA SER A 355 -8.09 10.67 -13.02
C SER A 355 -7.16 11.05 -14.18
N ARG A 356 -6.44 10.07 -14.72
CA ARG A 356 -5.51 10.32 -15.83
C ARG A 356 -6.21 10.68 -17.14
N LEU A 357 -7.36 10.05 -17.42
CA LEU A 357 -8.19 10.42 -18.57
C LEU A 357 -8.73 11.87 -18.44
N ASP A 358 -9.18 12.24 -17.24
CA ASP A 358 -9.70 13.58 -16.96
C ASP A 358 -8.65 14.68 -17.08
N GLU A 359 -7.37 14.37 -16.81
CA GLU A 359 -6.25 15.30 -16.97
C GLU A 359 -5.86 15.54 -18.43
N VAL A 360 -6.08 14.56 -19.33
CA VAL A 360 -5.58 14.60 -20.71
C VAL A 360 -6.67 14.90 -21.75
N LEU A 361 -7.94 14.95 -21.36
CA LEU A 361 -9.09 15.27 -22.20
C LEU A 361 -9.47 16.73 -22.15
#